data_db94986bfcb2011ae3dac49ef216cc55
#
_entry.id   db94986bfcb2011ae3dac49ef216cc55
#
_cell.length_a   1.000
_cell.length_b   1.000
_cell.length_c   1.000
_cell.angle_alpha   90.00
_cell.angle_beta   90.00
_cell.angle_gamma   90.00
#
_symmetry.space_group_name_H-M   'P 1'
#
loop_
_entity.id
_entity.type
_entity.pdbx_description
1 polymer ?
#
loop_
_entity_poly.entity_id
_entity_poly.type
_entity_poly.pdbx_seq_one_letter_code
_entity_poly.pdbx_strand_id
1 'polypeptide(L)' 'MVFPTKEIVQSIRETYPSGCRVELVSMGYDPYSKLKPGDLGTVTHVDSTGTVFVNWDRGSGLGMVYGEDHIRLV' A
#
# COMPACT_ATOMS: atom_id res chain seq x y z
N MET A 1 -5.16 16.71 3.01
CA MET A 1 -5.21 15.30 2.56
C MET A 1 -6.43 15.08 1.68
N VAL A 2 -6.24 14.43 0.57
CA VAL A 2 -7.33 14.13 -0.37
C VAL A 2 -7.69 12.64 -0.23
N PHE A 3 -8.96 12.36 0.08
CA PHE A 3 -9.43 10.99 0.13
C PHE A 3 -9.99 10.58 -1.23
N PRO A 4 -9.76 9.36 -1.67
CA PRO A 4 -10.31 8.89 -2.94
C PRO A 4 -11.83 8.69 -2.85
N THR A 5 -12.51 8.77 -3.99
CA THR A 5 -13.93 8.46 -4.09
C THR A 5 -14.17 6.96 -3.87
N LYS A 6 -15.43 6.58 -3.67
CA LYS A 6 -15.79 5.16 -3.51
C LYS A 6 -15.39 4.35 -4.75
N GLU A 7 -15.52 4.93 -5.93
CA GLU A 7 -15.15 4.27 -7.19
C GLU A 7 -13.64 4.02 -7.25
N ILE A 8 -12.84 5.00 -6.80
CA ILE A 8 -11.38 4.85 -6.75
C ILE A 8 -11.01 3.78 -5.72
N VAL A 9 -11.63 3.78 -4.54
CA VAL A 9 -11.37 2.76 -3.52
C VAL A 9 -11.69 1.36 -4.06
N GLN A 10 -12.81 1.22 -4.76
CA GLN A 10 -13.19 -0.06 -5.35
C GLN A 10 -12.16 -0.50 -6.41
N SER A 11 -11.70 0.43 -7.23
CA SER A 11 -10.64 0.15 -8.21
C SER A 11 -9.35 -0.30 -7.54
N ILE A 12 -8.98 0.32 -6.44
CA ILE A 12 -7.79 -0.06 -5.66
C ILE A 12 -7.95 -1.49 -5.12
N ARG A 13 -9.12 -1.83 -4.58
CA ARG A 13 -9.38 -3.18 -4.08
C ARG A 13 -9.30 -4.23 -5.18
N GLU A 14 -9.76 -3.90 -6.37
CA GLU A 14 -9.70 -4.81 -7.52
C GLU A 14 -8.26 -5.00 -8.01
N THR A 15 -7.47 -3.92 -7.97
CA THR A 15 -6.07 -3.96 -8.40
C THR A 15 -5.19 -4.71 -7.40
N TYR A 16 -5.47 -4.55 -6.10
CA TYR A 16 -4.66 -5.13 -5.02
C TYR A 16 -5.51 -6.03 -4.13
N PRO A 17 -5.94 -7.19 -4.64
CA PRO A 17 -6.71 -8.13 -3.81
C PRO A 17 -5.85 -8.71 -2.70
N SER A 18 -6.49 -9.13 -1.62
CA SER A 18 -5.82 -9.78 -0.50
C SER A 18 -4.98 -10.96 -0.98
N GLY A 19 -3.74 -11.02 -0.54
CA GLY A 19 -2.81 -12.08 -0.90
C GLY A 19 -1.92 -11.76 -2.08
N CYS A 20 -2.16 -10.68 -2.84
CA CYS A 20 -1.29 -10.34 -3.95
C CYS A 20 0.06 -9.78 -3.45
N ARG A 21 1.10 -9.96 -4.27
CA ARG A 21 2.45 -9.49 -3.95
C ARG A 21 2.68 -8.12 -4.58
N VAL A 22 3.32 -7.24 -3.80
CA VAL A 22 3.62 -5.89 -4.25
C VAL A 22 5.06 -5.52 -3.91
N GLU A 23 5.56 -4.53 -4.65
CA GLU A 23 6.87 -3.92 -4.41
C GLU A 23 6.68 -2.45 -4.08
N LEU A 24 7.40 -1.95 -3.08
CA LEU A 24 7.40 -0.53 -2.75
C LEU A 24 8.17 0.25 -3.82
N VAL A 25 7.51 1.23 -4.43
CA VAL A 25 8.13 2.11 -5.43
C VAL A 25 8.65 3.38 -4.75
N SER A 26 7.79 4.04 -3.97
CA SER A 26 8.15 5.21 -3.19
C SER A 26 7.15 5.38 -2.06
N MET A 27 7.54 6.10 -1.01
CA MET A 27 6.63 6.40 0.10
C MET A 27 6.90 7.78 0.65
N GLY A 28 5.90 8.33 1.34
CA GLY A 28 6.05 9.58 2.08
C GLY A 28 7.12 9.46 3.15
N TYR A 29 7.62 10.61 3.59
CA TYR A 29 8.68 10.64 4.61
C TYR A 29 8.16 10.07 5.93
N ASP A 30 8.85 9.05 6.43
CA ASP A 30 8.58 8.43 7.71
C ASP A 30 9.91 8.04 8.37
N PRO A 31 10.40 8.83 9.34
CA PRO A 31 11.70 8.58 9.95
C PRO A 31 11.73 7.32 10.80
N TYR A 32 10.57 6.77 11.14
CA TYR A 32 10.48 5.55 11.98
C TYR A 32 10.36 4.28 11.16
N SER A 33 10.07 4.38 9.87
CA SER A 33 9.94 3.23 9.01
C SER A 33 11.30 2.79 8.48
N LYS A 34 11.51 1.47 8.42
CA LYS A 34 12.69 0.88 7.80
C LYS A 34 12.44 0.47 6.35
N LEU A 35 11.22 0.70 5.86
CA LEU A 35 10.87 0.37 4.48
C LEU A 35 11.61 1.29 3.51
N LYS A 36 11.94 0.73 2.36
CA LYS A 36 12.63 1.47 1.30
C LYS A 36 12.18 0.93 -0.06
N PRO A 37 12.33 1.72 -1.13
CA PRO A 37 12.00 1.26 -2.48
C PRO A 37 12.68 -0.08 -2.78
N GLY A 38 11.92 -0.99 -3.39
CA GLY A 38 12.38 -2.34 -3.68
C GLY A 38 11.91 -3.38 -2.66
N ASP A 39 11.44 -2.98 -1.48
CA ASP A 39 10.91 -3.92 -0.50
C ASP A 39 9.65 -4.59 -1.03
N LEU A 40 9.48 -5.86 -0.70
CA LEU A 40 8.35 -6.67 -1.15
C LEU A 40 7.43 -6.98 0.03
N GLY A 41 6.15 -7.17 -0.29
CA GLY A 41 5.17 -7.54 0.72
C GLY A 41 3.92 -8.18 0.11
N THR A 42 3.00 -8.58 1.00
CA THR A 42 1.74 -9.21 0.64
C THR A 42 0.59 -8.33 1.11
N VAL A 43 -0.33 -8.00 0.22
CA VAL A 43 -1.51 -7.20 0.57
C VAL A 43 -2.41 -8.00 1.49
N THR A 44 -2.85 -7.37 2.59
CA THR A 44 -3.83 -7.98 3.50
C THR A 44 -5.24 -7.50 3.19
N HIS A 45 -5.42 -6.18 3.09
CA HIS A 45 -6.73 -5.59 2.77
C HIS A 45 -6.57 -4.13 2.36
N VAL A 46 -7.65 -3.56 1.83
CA VAL A 46 -7.75 -2.12 1.51
C VAL A 46 -8.90 -1.57 2.35
N ASP A 47 -8.65 -0.49 3.09
CA ASP A 47 -9.70 0.11 3.93
C ASP A 47 -10.58 1.10 3.15
N SER A 48 -11.53 1.71 3.85
CA SER A 48 -12.48 2.64 3.23
C SER A 48 -11.86 3.95 2.76
N THR A 49 -10.64 4.26 3.20
CA THR A 49 -9.90 5.45 2.76
C THR A 49 -8.98 5.17 1.58
N GLY A 50 -8.96 3.95 1.08
CA GLY A 50 -8.09 3.55 -0.02
C GLY A 50 -6.67 3.23 0.40
N THR A 51 -6.42 3.11 1.70
CA THR A 51 -5.11 2.68 2.20
C THR A 51 -4.95 1.19 1.97
N VAL A 52 -3.87 0.80 1.30
CA VAL A 52 -3.53 -0.60 1.03
C VAL A 52 -2.65 -1.10 2.16
N PHE A 53 -3.17 -1.99 2.97
CA PHE A 53 -2.40 -2.58 4.07
C PHE A 53 -1.58 -3.74 3.56
N VAL A 54 -0.28 -3.68 3.82
CA VAL A 54 0.70 -4.65 3.31
C VAL A 54 1.46 -5.23 4.48
N ASN A 55 1.56 -6.54 4.50
CA ASN A 55 2.44 -7.24 5.40
C ASN A 55 3.80 -7.37 4.70
N TRP A 56 4.71 -6.49 5.04
CA TRP A 56 6.02 -6.40 4.38
C TRP A 56 6.93 -7.53 4.83
N ASP A 57 7.68 -8.10 3.89
CA ASP A 57 8.58 -9.22 4.18
C ASP A 57 9.64 -8.84 5.23
N ARG A 58 9.99 -7.56 5.28
CA ARG A 58 10.92 -7.04 6.28
C ARG A 58 10.37 -7.12 7.71
N GLY A 59 9.05 -7.33 7.89
CA GLY A 59 8.44 -7.49 9.20
C GLY A 59 7.56 -6.32 9.65
N SER A 60 7.30 -5.36 8.76
CA SER A 60 6.42 -4.22 9.04
C SER A 60 5.02 -4.47 8.48
N GLY A 61 3.99 -3.95 9.15
CA GLY A 61 2.61 -3.98 8.67
C GLY A 61 2.11 -2.61 8.19
N LEU A 62 3.01 -1.77 7.70
CA LEU A 62 2.68 -0.39 7.32
C LEU A 62 1.76 -0.33 6.11
N GLY A 63 0.67 0.47 6.21
CA GLY A 63 -0.26 0.72 5.11
C GLY A 63 0.27 1.78 4.14
N MET A 64 -0.12 1.63 2.86
CA MET A 64 0.27 2.57 1.80
C MET A 64 -0.88 3.53 1.54
N VAL A 65 -0.64 4.82 1.74
CA VAL A 65 -1.65 5.87 1.69
C VAL A 65 -1.82 6.37 0.25
N TYR A 66 -3.08 6.43 -0.19
CA TYR A 66 -3.43 6.93 -1.52
C TYR A 66 -2.86 8.34 -1.74
N GLY A 67 -2.18 8.53 -2.85
CA GLY A 67 -1.62 9.82 -3.24
C GLY A 67 -0.27 10.16 -2.63
N GLU A 68 0.16 9.43 -1.60
CA GLU A 68 1.44 9.67 -0.93
C GLU A 68 2.45 8.56 -1.16
N ASP A 69 1.98 7.31 -1.08
CA ASP A 69 2.83 6.13 -1.18
C ASP A 69 2.50 5.39 -2.47
N HIS A 70 3.50 4.79 -3.10
CA HIS A 70 3.33 4.13 -4.39
C HIS A 70 3.88 2.71 -4.33
N ILE A 71 3.05 1.75 -4.76
CA ILE A 71 3.41 0.34 -4.86
C ILE A 71 3.06 -0.14 -6.27
N ARG A 72 3.61 -1.29 -6.64
CA ARG A 72 3.26 -1.94 -7.91
C ARG A 72 3.11 -3.44 -7.69
N LEU A 73 2.31 -4.07 -8.54
CA LEU A 73 2.19 -5.53 -8.55
C LEU A 73 3.49 -6.17 -9.05
N VAL A 74 3.82 -7.31 -8.45
CA VAL A 74 5.00 -8.08 -8.84
C VAL A 74 4.60 -9.35 -9.56
#